data_3e62c4f6e332c0199004863cde91b463
#
_entry.id   3e62c4f6e332c0199004863cde91b463
#
_cell.length_a   1.000
_cell.length_b   1.000
_cell.length_c   1.000
_cell.angle_alpha   90.00
_cell.angle_beta   90.00
_cell.angle_gamma   90.00
#
_symmetry.space_group_name_H-M   'P 1'
#
loop_
_entity.id
_entity.type
_entity.pdbx_description
1 polymer ?
#
loop_
_entity_poly.entity_id
_entity_poly.type
_entity_poly.pdbx_seq_one_letter_code
_entity_poly.pdbx_strand_id
1 'polypeptide(L)'
;MLARAYGNLVHEYSCQVEGIGVHMSSLIDTGLEGFKLRIAEEKDTALILDFIKELAEYEKMLDCVVATEAILRESLFEKKAAEVIIGEYQGKPVGFALFFHNFSTFLGQAGIYLEDLYVKPEMRGKGIGKIILAFLAKLALDRNCGRLEWWVLDWNEPSIRFYKKMGAVPMDEWTVYRVSGDNLKALGDKF
;
A
#
# COMPACT_ATOMS: atom_id res chain seq x y z
N MET A 1 -25.65 -10.93 -25.06
CA MET A 1 -26.08 -11.65 -23.86
C MET A 1 -24.89 -11.98 -22.95
N LEU A 2 -23.89 -11.11 -22.84
CA LEU A 2 -22.67 -11.30 -22.04
C LEU A 2 -22.35 -10.13 -21.07
N ALA A 3 -23.20 -9.13 -21.00
CA ALA A 3 -22.98 -7.93 -20.16
C ALA A 3 -23.52 -8.01 -18.73
N ARG A 4 -24.03 -9.16 -18.27
CA ARG A 4 -24.62 -9.33 -16.93
C ARG A 4 -23.77 -10.18 -15.97
N ALA A 5 -22.64 -10.71 -16.41
CA ALA A 5 -21.84 -11.63 -15.59
C ALA A 5 -20.71 -10.94 -14.81
N TYR A 6 -20.37 -9.69 -15.10
CA TYR A 6 -19.27 -8.99 -14.43
C TYR A 6 -19.68 -8.07 -13.28
N GLY A 7 -20.98 -7.86 -13.06
CA GLY A 7 -21.48 -6.97 -12.01
C GLY A 7 -21.52 -7.54 -10.60
N ASN A 8 -21.42 -8.86 -10.42
CA ASN A 8 -21.62 -9.50 -9.12
C ASN A 8 -20.36 -10.17 -8.53
N LEU A 9 -19.21 -10.06 -9.17
CA LEU A 9 -17.96 -10.70 -8.69
C LEU A 9 -17.11 -9.80 -7.79
N VAL A 10 -17.48 -8.54 -7.62
CA VAL A 10 -16.77 -7.60 -6.74
C VAL A 10 -17.31 -7.63 -5.30
N HIS A 11 -18.42 -8.32 -5.04
CA HIS A 11 -19.14 -8.24 -3.77
C HIS A 11 -18.90 -9.38 -2.77
N GLU A 12 -18.06 -10.38 -3.09
CA GLU A 12 -17.85 -11.54 -2.18
C GLU A 12 -16.40 -11.80 -1.77
N TYR A 13 -15.44 -10.92 -2.09
CA TYR A 13 -14.11 -10.97 -1.46
C TYR A 13 -14.01 -10.05 -0.24
N SER A 14 -15.04 -9.96 0.58
CA SER A 14 -14.84 -9.69 1.98
C SER A 14 -14.32 -10.99 2.60
N CYS A 15 -13.04 -11.24 2.47
CA CYS A 15 -12.38 -12.28 3.24
C CYS A 15 -12.67 -11.97 4.72
N GLN A 16 -13.56 -12.76 5.32
CA GLN A 16 -13.81 -12.69 6.74
C GLN A 16 -12.47 -12.91 7.43
N VAL A 17 -11.95 -11.86 8.04
CA VAL A 17 -10.84 -11.95 8.99
C VAL A 17 -11.44 -12.49 10.30
N GLU A 18 -11.93 -13.73 10.25
CA GLU A 18 -12.21 -14.52 11.43
C GLU A 18 -10.90 -15.21 11.84
N GLY A 19 -10.13 -14.54 12.67
CA GLY A 19 -8.90 -15.16 13.19
C GLY A 19 -8.03 -14.24 14.04
N ILE A 20 -8.05 -12.95 13.77
CA ILE A 20 -7.48 -11.96 14.69
C ILE A 20 -8.58 -10.91 14.84
N GLY A 21 -9.22 -10.85 16.00
CA GLY A 21 -10.21 -9.84 16.33
C GLY A 21 -9.55 -8.45 16.44
N VAL A 22 -9.09 -7.93 15.31
CA VAL A 22 -8.63 -6.55 15.22
C VAL A 22 -9.88 -5.69 15.07
N HIS A 23 -10.41 -5.25 16.19
CA HIS A 23 -11.38 -4.18 16.24
C HIS A 23 -10.81 -3.01 15.42
N MET A 24 -11.60 -2.41 14.51
CA MET A 24 -11.19 -1.37 13.56
C MET A 24 -10.59 -0.09 14.18
N SER A 25 -10.38 -0.03 15.48
CA SER A 25 -9.72 1.06 16.22
C SER A 25 -8.58 0.60 17.11
N SER A 26 -8.13 -0.66 17.02
CA SER A 26 -7.10 -1.17 17.94
C SER A 26 -5.70 -0.83 17.44
N LEU A 27 -4.91 -0.21 18.33
CA LEU A 27 -3.47 -0.06 18.14
C LEU A 27 -2.79 -1.43 18.17
N ILE A 28 -2.01 -1.72 17.15
CA ILE A 28 -1.23 -2.95 17.01
C ILE A 28 0.13 -2.71 17.65
N ASP A 29 0.45 -3.49 18.66
CA ASP A 29 1.76 -3.45 19.30
C ASP A 29 2.84 -4.02 18.37
N THR A 30 3.97 -3.33 18.30
CA THR A 30 5.04 -3.68 17.35
C THR A 30 6.31 -4.21 18.03
N GLY A 31 6.34 -4.25 19.35
CA GLY A 31 7.54 -4.57 20.13
C GLY A 31 8.61 -3.46 20.14
N LEU A 32 8.45 -2.38 19.38
CA LEU A 32 9.28 -1.18 19.48
C LEU A 32 8.62 -0.20 20.47
N GLU A 33 9.32 0.10 21.55
CA GLU A 33 8.82 1.00 22.58
C GLU A 33 8.34 2.33 21.98
N GLY A 34 7.12 2.72 22.32
CA GLY A 34 6.48 3.94 21.86
C GLY A 34 5.98 3.92 20.42
N PHE A 35 6.23 2.85 19.64
CA PHE A 35 5.76 2.74 18.27
C PHE A 35 4.65 1.71 18.12
N LYS A 36 3.54 2.12 17.50
CA LYS A 36 2.37 1.28 17.23
C LYS A 36 1.92 1.45 15.79
N LEU A 37 1.21 0.44 15.28
CA LEU A 37 0.51 0.51 13.99
C LEU A 37 -0.99 0.55 14.23
N ARG A 38 -1.73 1.13 13.31
CA ARG A 38 -3.18 1.02 13.22
C ARG A 38 -3.66 1.05 11.79
N ILE A 39 -4.84 0.50 11.55
CA ILE A 39 -5.55 0.67 10.28
C ILE A 39 -6.00 2.14 10.19
N ALA A 40 -5.92 2.71 8.99
CA ALA A 40 -6.44 4.05 8.74
C ALA A 40 -7.97 4.04 8.71
N GLU A 41 -8.56 5.13 9.18
CA GLU A 41 -9.99 5.40 9.14
C GLU A 41 -10.28 6.57 8.19
N GLU A 42 -11.52 6.77 7.79
CA GLU A 42 -11.92 7.86 6.86
C GLU A 42 -11.45 9.24 7.33
N LYS A 43 -11.45 9.50 8.64
CA LYS A 43 -10.93 10.74 9.23
C LYS A 43 -9.45 11.00 8.97
N ASP A 44 -8.69 9.97 8.58
CA ASP A 44 -7.26 10.07 8.29
C ASP A 44 -6.97 10.51 6.85
N THR A 45 -7.99 10.76 6.03
CA THR A 45 -7.82 11.07 4.60
C THR A 45 -6.86 12.25 4.36
N ALA A 46 -6.98 13.32 5.14
CA ALA A 46 -6.08 14.46 5.05
C ALA A 46 -4.63 14.09 5.40
N LEU A 47 -4.44 13.32 6.48
CA LEU A 47 -3.12 12.83 6.89
C LEU A 47 -2.49 11.91 5.83
N ILE A 48 -3.29 11.04 5.21
CA ILE A 48 -2.81 10.16 4.12
C ILE A 48 -2.34 11.01 2.94
N LEU A 49 -3.11 12.05 2.55
CA LEU A 49 -2.72 12.96 1.47
C LEU A 49 -1.42 13.70 1.80
N ASP A 50 -1.24 14.12 3.05
CA ASP A 50 -0.01 14.78 3.49
C ASP A 50 1.20 13.83 3.37
N PHE A 51 1.07 12.57 3.82
CA PHE A 51 2.13 11.58 3.65
C PHE A 51 2.45 11.26 2.19
N ILE A 52 1.45 11.19 1.31
CA ILE A 52 1.65 11.03 -0.14
C ILE A 52 2.46 12.21 -0.69
N LYS A 53 2.14 13.44 -0.29
CA LYS A 53 2.88 14.64 -0.73
C LYS A 53 4.31 14.65 -0.18
N GLU A 54 4.51 14.32 1.10
CA GLU A 54 5.84 14.22 1.71
C GLU A 54 6.72 13.15 1.00
N LEU A 55 6.12 12.01 0.60
CA LEU A 55 6.80 10.99 -0.19
C LEU A 55 7.12 11.50 -1.59
N ALA A 56 6.16 12.11 -2.28
CA ALA A 56 6.34 12.66 -3.61
C ALA A 56 7.40 13.78 -3.65
N GLU A 57 7.50 14.60 -2.59
CA GLU A 57 8.58 15.57 -2.44
C GLU A 57 9.94 14.88 -2.31
N TYR A 58 10.05 13.84 -1.50
CA TYR A 58 11.26 13.04 -1.38
C TYR A 58 11.66 12.43 -2.74
N GLU A 59 10.70 11.97 -3.52
CA GLU A 59 10.89 11.39 -4.84
C GLU A 59 11.07 12.43 -5.96
N LYS A 60 10.97 13.73 -5.64
CA LYS A 60 11.05 14.87 -6.60
C LYS A 60 9.94 14.83 -7.65
N MET A 61 8.76 14.37 -7.26
CA MET A 61 7.58 14.18 -8.11
C MET A 61 6.33 14.87 -7.54
N LEU A 62 6.49 15.87 -6.66
CA LEU A 62 5.37 16.55 -6.01
C LEU A 62 4.37 17.12 -7.02
N ASP A 63 4.83 17.67 -8.15
CA ASP A 63 3.98 18.21 -9.22
C ASP A 63 3.13 17.14 -9.92
N CYS A 64 3.43 15.86 -9.72
CA CYS A 64 2.64 14.74 -10.26
C CYS A 64 1.45 14.38 -9.36
N VAL A 65 1.37 14.91 -8.14
CA VAL A 65 0.30 14.59 -7.19
C VAL A 65 -0.94 15.39 -7.54
N VAL A 66 -1.91 14.73 -8.16
CA VAL A 66 -3.24 15.29 -8.50
C VAL A 66 -4.34 14.77 -7.56
N ALA A 67 -3.98 13.88 -6.63
CA ALA A 67 -4.91 13.34 -5.64
C ALA A 67 -5.45 14.46 -4.74
N THR A 68 -6.72 14.34 -4.39
CA THR A 68 -7.41 15.20 -3.42
C THR A 68 -8.00 14.35 -2.31
N GLU A 69 -8.34 14.95 -1.17
CA GLU A 69 -9.01 14.26 -0.08
C GLU A 69 -10.31 13.58 -0.56
N ALA A 70 -11.09 14.23 -1.44
CA ALA A 70 -12.32 13.64 -1.96
C ALA A 70 -12.06 12.38 -2.77
N ILE A 71 -11.07 12.40 -3.67
CA ILE A 71 -10.67 11.22 -4.47
C ILE A 71 -10.14 10.10 -3.58
N LEU A 72 -9.31 10.42 -2.58
CA LEU A 72 -8.77 9.41 -1.66
C LEU A 72 -9.85 8.79 -0.80
N ARG A 73 -10.79 9.60 -0.26
CA ARG A 73 -11.92 9.11 0.52
C ARG A 73 -12.76 8.12 -0.28
N GLU A 74 -13.16 8.51 -1.49
CA GLU A 74 -13.93 7.64 -2.38
C GLU A 74 -13.19 6.32 -2.68
N SER A 75 -11.89 6.43 -3.02
CA SER A 75 -11.11 5.26 -3.44
C SER A 75 -10.78 4.32 -2.28
N LEU A 76 -10.39 4.84 -1.11
CA LEU A 76 -9.90 4.04 0.00
C LEU A 76 -11.04 3.54 0.91
N PHE A 77 -12.07 4.38 1.17
CA PHE A 77 -13.06 4.08 2.19
C PHE A 77 -14.43 3.68 1.63
N GLU A 78 -14.81 4.20 0.46
CA GLU A 78 -16.07 3.80 -0.21
C GLU A 78 -15.84 2.61 -1.14
N LYS A 79 -14.90 2.71 -2.09
CA LYS A 79 -14.58 1.65 -3.07
C LYS A 79 -13.65 0.57 -2.52
N LYS A 80 -12.95 0.82 -1.43
CA LYS A 80 -11.98 -0.09 -0.80
C LYS A 80 -10.93 -0.62 -1.80
N ALA A 81 -10.46 0.25 -2.70
CA ALA A 81 -9.50 -0.12 -3.74
C ALA A 81 -8.09 -0.41 -3.18
N ALA A 82 -7.76 0.16 -2.02
CA ALA A 82 -6.53 -0.08 -1.29
C ALA A 82 -6.75 0.06 0.22
N GLU A 83 -5.81 -0.44 0.99
CA GLU A 83 -5.78 -0.37 2.44
C GLU A 83 -4.61 0.48 2.90
N VAL A 84 -4.75 1.12 4.05
CA VAL A 84 -3.71 1.97 4.62
C VAL A 84 -3.48 1.62 6.08
N ILE A 85 -2.21 1.48 6.46
CA ILE A 85 -1.79 1.45 7.86
C ILE A 85 -0.99 2.71 8.19
N ILE A 86 -1.19 3.21 9.40
CA ILE A 86 -0.49 4.38 9.94
C ILE A 86 0.40 3.92 11.08
N GLY A 87 1.66 4.34 11.04
CA GLY A 87 2.61 4.18 12.13
C GLY A 87 2.60 5.39 13.03
N GLU A 88 2.40 5.17 14.33
CA GLU A 88 2.40 6.21 15.35
C GLU A 88 3.55 6.01 16.35
N TYR A 89 4.31 7.05 16.61
CA TYR A 89 5.32 7.07 17.66
C TYR A 89 4.93 8.06 18.73
N GLN A 90 4.77 7.55 19.98
CA GLN A 90 4.26 8.34 21.12
C GLN A 90 2.95 9.07 20.80
N GLY A 91 2.03 8.38 20.09
CA GLY A 91 0.72 8.90 19.71
C GLY A 91 0.75 9.91 18.55
N LYS A 92 1.90 10.13 17.89
CA LYS A 92 2.00 11.02 16.72
C LYS A 92 2.22 10.21 15.45
N PRO A 93 1.48 10.47 14.36
CA PRO A 93 1.70 9.82 13.08
C PRO A 93 3.09 10.15 12.52
N VAL A 94 3.86 9.12 12.18
CA VAL A 94 5.25 9.26 11.74
C VAL A 94 5.55 8.53 10.43
N GLY A 95 4.58 7.82 9.88
CA GLY A 95 4.72 7.13 8.62
C GLY A 95 3.46 6.35 8.28
N PHE A 96 3.41 5.82 7.06
CA PHE A 96 2.30 5.03 6.58
C PHE A 96 2.76 3.99 5.55
N ALA A 97 1.87 3.03 5.27
CA ALA A 97 1.94 2.20 4.09
C ALA A 97 0.56 2.10 3.45
N LEU A 98 0.52 2.24 2.13
CA LEU A 98 -0.66 2.02 1.31
C LEU A 98 -0.43 0.78 0.46
N PHE A 99 -1.38 -0.16 0.45
CA PHE A 99 -1.22 -1.45 -0.21
C PHE A 99 -2.57 -2.01 -0.69
N PHE A 100 -2.49 -2.93 -1.62
CA PHE A 100 -3.67 -3.63 -2.16
C PHE A 100 -3.30 -5.05 -2.59
N HIS A 101 -4.31 -5.85 -2.98
CA HIS A 101 -4.04 -7.19 -3.48
C HIS A 101 -3.82 -7.18 -4.99
N ASN A 102 -2.71 -7.78 -5.42
CA ASN A 102 -2.51 -8.22 -6.80
C ASN A 102 -2.68 -9.74 -6.90
N PHE A 103 -2.41 -10.32 -8.05
CA PHE A 103 -2.56 -11.75 -8.27
C PHE A 103 -1.38 -12.34 -9.05
N SER A 104 -0.91 -13.50 -8.65
CA SER A 104 0.10 -14.27 -9.38
C SER A 104 -0.55 -15.46 -10.07
N THR A 105 -0.61 -15.44 -11.39
CA THR A 105 -1.09 -16.58 -12.16
C THR A 105 -0.17 -17.79 -12.04
N PHE A 106 1.13 -17.57 -11.82
CA PHE A 106 2.10 -18.66 -11.65
C PHE A 106 1.93 -19.39 -10.31
N LEU A 107 1.57 -18.66 -9.26
CA LEU A 107 1.30 -19.24 -7.94
C LEU A 107 -0.18 -19.66 -7.79
N GLY A 108 -1.08 -19.12 -8.62
CA GLY A 108 -2.53 -19.28 -8.45
C GLY A 108 -3.05 -18.59 -7.19
N GLN A 109 -2.34 -17.59 -6.68
CA GLN A 109 -2.65 -16.96 -5.39
C GLN A 109 -2.57 -15.43 -5.48
N ALA A 110 -3.31 -14.76 -4.61
CA ALA A 110 -3.15 -13.33 -4.39
C ALA A 110 -1.75 -13.01 -3.85
N GLY A 111 -1.34 -11.77 -4.03
CA GLY A 111 -0.19 -11.16 -3.38
C GLY A 111 -0.62 -9.85 -2.72
N ILE A 112 0.21 -9.32 -1.83
CA ILE A 112 0.10 -7.93 -1.40
C ILE A 112 1.06 -7.11 -2.26
N TYR A 113 0.52 -6.04 -2.87
CA TYR A 113 1.30 -5.02 -3.55
C TYR A 113 1.35 -3.77 -2.68
N LEU A 114 2.55 -3.40 -2.26
CA LEU A 114 2.82 -2.19 -1.50
C LEU A 114 3.04 -1.04 -2.49
N GLU A 115 2.10 -0.10 -2.55
CA GLU A 115 2.21 1.08 -3.40
C GLU A 115 3.18 2.08 -2.79
N ASP A 116 2.91 2.47 -1.54
CA ASP A 116 3.69 3.48 -0.82
C ASP A 116 4.16 2.98 0.54
N LEU A 117 5.43 3.25 0.87
CA LEU A 117 5.99 3.14 2.21
C LEU A 117 6.76 4.41 2.54
N TYR A 118 6.25 5.17 3.49
CA TYR A 118 6.90 6.40 3.93
C TYR A 118 7.11 6.43 5.44
N VAL A 119 8.27 6.91 5.85
CA VAL A 119 8.61 7.22 7.25
C VAL A 119 9.24 8.60 7.27
N LYS A 120 8.75 9.47 8.15
CA LYS A 120 9.26 10.83 8.32
C LYS A 120 10.78 10.82 8.51
N PRO A 121 11.53 11.75 7.89
CA PRO A 121 13.00 11.75 7.91
C PRO A 121 13.61 11.65 9.30
N GLU A 122 13.07 12.38 10.27
CA GLU A 122 13.54 12.41 11.67
C GLU A 122 13.28 11.10 12.43
N MET A 123 12.48 10.21 11.85
CA MET A 123 12.13 8.90 12.42
C MET A 123 12.82 7.74 11.71
N ARG A 124 13.58 8.03 10.65
CA ARG A 124 14.35 7.01 9.91
C ARG A 124 15.50 6.47 10.76
N GLY A 125 15.98 5.27 10.42
CA GLY A 125 17.07 4.62 11.17
C GLY A 125 16.64 3.95 12.49
N LYS A 126 15.40 4.14 12.95
CA LYS A 126 14.86 3.57 14.20
C LYS A 126 14.15 2.21 14.01
N GLY A 127 14.23 1.62 12.83
CA GLY A 127 13.61 0.31 12.55
C GLY A 127 12.14 0.36 12.13
N ILE A 128 11.51 1.55 12.08
CA ILE A 128 10.07 1.71 11.78
C ILE A 128 9.71 1.11 10.41
N GLY A 129 10.44 1.44 9.34
CA GLY A 129 10.17 0.88 8.01
C GLY A 129 10.29 -0.65 7.98
N LYS A 130 11.25 -1.23 8.74
CA LYS A 130 11.36 -2.68 8.89
C LYS A 130 10.12 -3.29 9.55
N ILE A 131 9.61 -2.65 10.59
CA ILE A 131 8.43 -3.12 11.32
C ILE A 131 7.19 -3.06 10.42
N ILE A 132 7.00 -1.98 9.67
CA ILE A 132 5.88 -1.84 8.72
C ILE A 132 5.97 -2.95 7.66
N LEU A 133 7.13 -3.16 7.06
CA LEU A 133 7.31 -4.20 6.04
C LEU A 133 7.10 -5.60 6.62
N ALA A 134 7.57 -5.87 7.84
CA ALA A 134 7.35 -7.13 8.54
C ALA A 134 5.87 -7.36 8.86
N PHE A 135 5.14 -6.32 9.24
CA PHE A 135 3.69 -6.39 9.42
C PHE A 135 2.98 -6.77 8.12
N LEU A 136 3.32 -6.14 7.00
CA LEU A 136 2.73 -6.48 5.69
C LEU A 136 3.08 -7.90 5.25
N ALA A 137 4.28 -8.39 5.53
CA ALA A 137 4.67 -9.77 5.27
C ALA A 137 3.84 -10.75 6.12
N LYS A 138 3.64 -10.44 7.41
CA LYS A 138 2.75 -11.23 8.27
C LYS A 138 1.32 -11.21 7.76
N LEU A 139 0.80 -10.04 7.39
CA LEU A 139 -0.55 -9.90 6.83
C LEU A 139 -0.71 -10.70 5.53
N ALA A 140 0.32 -10.73 4.67
CA ALA A 140 0.32 -11.56 3.47
C ALA A 140 0.19 -13.04 3.81
N LEU A 141 0.94 -13.53 4.81
CA LEU A 141 0.84 -14.92 5.28
C LEU A 141 -0.56 -15.22 5.87
N ASP A 142 -1.07 -14.35 6.72
CA ASP A 142 -2.38 -14.50 7.35
C ASP A 142 -3.53 -14.53 6.32
N ARG A 143 -3.35 -13.85 5.18
CA ARG A 143 -4.29 -13.81 4.05
C ARG A 143 -4.02 -14.86 2.98
N ASN A 144 -3.15 -15.81 3.21
CA ASN A 144 -2.75 -16.82 2.22
C ASN A 144 -2.22 -16.21 0.90
N CYS A 145 -1.56 -15.06 0.97
CA CYS A 145 -0.92 -14.45 -0.18
C CYS A 145 0.45 -15.11 -0.45
N GLY A 146 0.74 -15.35 -1.73
CA GLY A 146 1.98 -16.01 -2.15
C GLY A 146 3.20 -15.09 -2.21
N ARG A 147 3.01 -13.76 -2.11
CA ARG A 147 4.11 -12.78 -2.22
C ARG A 147 3.74 -11.42 -1.66
N LEU A 148 4.78 -10.63 -1.37
CA LEU A 148 4.72 -9.20 -1.09
C LEU A 148 5.65 -8.52 -2.08
N GLU A 149 5.15 -7.57 -2.88
CA GLU A 149 5.93 -6.93 -3.94
C GLU A 149 5.69 -5.41 -3.95
N TRP A 150 6.67 -4.66 -4.48
CA TRP A 150 6.64 -3.20 -4.62
C TRP A 150 7.62 -2.75 -5.69
N TRP A 151 7.49 -1.50 -6.09
CA TRP A 151 8.48 -0.85 -6.92
C TRP A 151 9.35 0.10 -6.10
N VAL A 152 10.53 0.38 -6.62
CA VAL A 152 11.45 1.37 -6.05
C VAL A 152 12.12 2.10 -7.21
N LEU A 153 12.28 3.41 -7.09
CA LEU A 153 13.00 4.20 -8.08
C LEU A 153 14.48 3.77 -8.14
N ASP A 154 15.01 3.59 -9.34
CA ASP A 154 16.37 3.06 -9.57
C ASP A 154 17.46 3.86 -8.87
N TRP A 155 17.26 5.17 -8.71
CA TRP A 155 18.20 6.05 -8.00
C TRP A 155 18.11 5.97 -6.48
N ASN A 156 17.05 5.36 -5.91
CA ASN A 156 16.81 5.31 -4.46
C ASN A 156 17.65 4.22 -3.77
N GLU A 157 18.94 4.35 -3.88
CA GLU A 157 19.92 3.45 -3.30
C GLU A 157 19.73 3.16 -1.80
N PRO A 158 19.35 4.13 -0.94
CA PRO A 158 19.08 3.82 0.46
C PRO A 158 17.95 2.81 0.64
N SER A 159 16.84 2.95 -0.10
CA SER A 159 15.71 2.02 -0.06
C SER A 159 16.06 0.68 -0.69
N ILE A 160 16.77 0.66 -1.82
CA ILE A 160 17.24 -0.58 -2.45
C ILE A 160 18.10 -1.41 -1.49
N ARG A 161 19.07 -0.79 -0.81
CA ARG A 161 19.89 -1.47 0.20
C ARG A 161 19.06 -1.97 1.38
N PHE A 162 18.08 -1.20 1.80
CA PHE A 162 17.17 -1.61 2.87
C PHE A 162 16.36 -2.85 2.46
N TYR A 163 15.75 -2.85 1.27
CA TYR A 163 14.96 -3.98 0.78
C TYR A 163 15.78 -5.25 0.59
N LYS A 164 16.98 -5.15 0.02
CA LYS A 164 17.92 -6.27 -0.08
C LYS A 164 18.26 -6.88 1.29
N LYS A 165 18.44 -6.05 2.33
CA LYS A 165 18.64 -6.51 3.72
C LYS A 165 17.42 -7.22 4.31
N MET A 166 16.22 -6.95 3.81
CA MET A 166 14.99 -7.63 4.20
C MET A 166 14.77 -8.93 3.42
N GLY A 167 15.68 -9.31 2.52
CA GLY A 167 15.59 -10.53 1.72
C GLY A 167 14.82 -10.36 0.42
N ALA A 168 14.48 -9.12 0.02
CA ALA A 168 13.83 -8.87 -1.26
C ALA A 168 14.83 -9.05 -2.42
N VAL A 169 14.33 -9.62 -3.51
CA VAL A 169 15.08 -9.87 -4.75
C VAL A 169 14.53 -8.94 -5.83
N PRO A 170 15.37 -8.16 -6.53
CA PRO A 170 14.90 -7.33 -7.64
C PRO A 170 14.43 -8.21 -8.80
N MET A 171 13.38 -7.77 -9.49
CA MET A 171 12.80 -8.46 -10.64
C MET A 171 13.27 -7.80 -11.94
N ASP A 172 14.59 -7.78 -12.16
CA ASP A 172 15.27 -7.02 -13.22
C ASP A 172 14.90 -7.49 -14.65
N GLU A 173 14.29 -8.68 -14.78
CA GLU A 173 13.84 -9.21 -16.08
C GLU A 173 12.49 -8.62 -16.55
N TRP A 174 11.81 -7.83 -15.71
CA TRP A 174 10.49 -7.28 -16.01
C TRP A 174 10.55 -5.78 -16.24
N THR A 175 9.98 -5.34 -17.36
CA THR A 175 9.79 -3.92 -17.64
C THR A 175 8.34 -3.53 -17.38
N VAL A 176 8.13 -2.49 -16.61
CA VAL A 176 6.79 -1.96 -16.31
C VAL A 176 6.28 -1.13 -17.46
N TYR A 177 5.08 -1.44 -17.95
CA TYR A 177 4.36 -0.63 -18.93
C TYR A 177 3.13 -0.01 -18.30
N ARG A 178 2.86 1.26 -18.65
CA ARG A 178 1.71 2.02 -18.16
C ARG A 178 1.03 2.75 -19.30
N VAL A 179 -0.28 2.68 -19.35
CA VAL A 179 -1.11 3.54 -20.22
C VAL A 179 -1.96 4.42 -19.32
N SER A 180 -1.92 5.73 -19.50
CA SER A 180 -2.62 6.69 -18.65
C SER A 180 -3.10 7.91 -19.47
N GLY A 181 -3.94 8.75 -18.85
CA GLY A 181 -4.44 9.98 -19.45
C GLY A 181 -5.17 9.76 -20.77
N ASP A 182 -4.90 10.62 -21.76
CA ASP A 182 -5.53 10.55 -23.09
C ASP A 182 -5.24 9.26 -23.84
N ASN A 183 -4.07 8.65 -23.61
CA ASN A 183 -3.74 7.38 -24.23
C ASN A 183 -4.61 6.23 -23.68
N LEU A 184 -4.97 6.26 -22.40
CA LEU A 184 -5.88 5.28 -21.81
C LEU A 184 -7.27 5.40 -22.43
N LYS A 185 -7.76 6.64 -22.59
CA LYS A 185 -9.02 6.92 -23.26
C LYS A 185 -8.99 6.45 -24.72
N ALA A 186 -7.97 6.86 -25.46
CA ALA A 186 -7.83 6.49 -26.87
C ALA A 186 -7.71 4.96 -27.10
N LEU A 187 -7.15 4.24 -26.13
CA LEU A 187 -7.11 2.77 -26.17
C LEU A 187 -8.50 2.17 -25.86
N GLY A 188 -9.23 2.73 -24.89
CA GLY A 188 -10.59 2.30 -24.54
C GLY A 188 -11.59 2.55 -25.67
N ASP A 189 -11.46 3.64 -26.39
CA ASP A 189 -12.32 4.00 -27.54
C ASP A 189 -12.19 3.04 -28.73
N LYS A 190 -11.23 2.11 -28.72
CA LYS A 190 -11.07 1.08 -29.75
C LYS A 190 -11.96 -0.15 -29.54
N PHE A 191 -12.57 -0.31 -28.38
CA PHE A 191 -13.50 -1.41 -28.06
C PHE A 191 -14.93 -1.03 -28.43
#